data_e1b957dca58345a1403b7cd389d4c968
#
_entry.id   e1b957dca58345a1403b7cd389d4c968
#
_cell.length_a   1.000
_cell.length_b   1.000
_cell.length_c   1.000
_cell.angle_alpha   90.00
_cell.angle_beta   90.00
_cell.angle_gamma   90.00
#
_symmetry.space_group_name_H-M   'P 1'
#
loop_
_entity.id
_entity.type
_entity.pdbx_description
1 polymer ?
#
loop_
_entity_poly.entity_id
_entity_poly.type
_entity_poly.pdbx_seq_one_letter_code
_entity_poly.pdbx_strand_id
1 'polypeptide(L)'
;MARVVAIVSDLMLASRVTTALAAAGHEVEQEAALPDELDGADLVVADLDAVEPEALGSLGVPAIGFYQHTDADTKQRADAAGLAFAVPRSRMVRELPELVERALGD
;
A
#
# COMPACT_ATOMS: atom_id res chain seq x y z
N MET A 1 -10.16 10.44 -8.50
CA MET A 1 -9.79 10.76 -7.12
C MET A 1 -10.17 9.62 -6.21
N ALA A 2 -9.21 9.07 -5.50
CA ALA A 2 -9.44 7.91 -4.65
C ALA A 2 -9.08 8.23 -3.21
N ARG A 3 -9.68 7.48 -2.29
CA ARG A 3 -9.33 7.54 -0.88
C ARG A 3 -8.38 6.39 -0.57
N VAL A 4 -7.16 6.72 -0.19
CA VAL A 4 -6.10 5.76 0.06
C VAL A 4 -5.72 5.75 1.53
N VAL A 5 -5.66 4.56 2.12
CA VAL A 5 -5.12 4.40 3.48
C VAL A 5 -3.67 3.92 3.32
N ALA A 6 -2.75 4.69 3.87
CA ALA A 6 -1.32 4.37 3.83
C ALA A 6 -0.87 3.90 5.21
N ILE A 7 -0.44 2.65 5.31
CA ILE A 7 0.00 2.06 6.58
C ILE A 7 1.52 1.99 6.56
N VAL A 8 2.14 3.06 7.03
CA VAL A 8 3.59 3.23 6.98
C VAL A 8 4.07 3.75 8.33
N SER A 9 4.90 2.98 9.03
CA SER A 9 5.40 3.36 10.34
C SER A 9 6.61 4.30 10.30
N ASP A 10 7.37 4.29 9.19
CA ASP A 10 8.50 5.19 8.99
C ASP A 10 7.96 6.56 8.60
N LEU A 11 8.17 7.57 9.46
CA LEU A 11 7.59 8.90 9.26
C LEU A 11 8.09 9.61 8.01
N MET A 12 9.35 9.42 7.65
CA MET A 12 9.88 10.04 6.42
C MET A 12 9.26 9.41 5.19
N LEU A 13 9.13 8.09 5.19
CA LEU A 13 8.50 7.39 4.09
C LEU A 13 7.01 7.72 4.02
N ALA A 14 6.33 7.79 5.15
CA ALA A 14 4.92 8.16 5.21
C ALA A 14 4.69 9.54 4.59
N SER A 15 5.57 10.49 4.89
CA SER A 15 5.49 11.83 4.30
C SER A 15 5.64 11.80 2.78
N ARG A 16 6.58 11.01 2.27
CA ARG A 16 6.79 10.89 0.83
C ARG A 16 5.58 10.26 0.13
N VAL A 17 5.02 9.22 0.73
CA VAL A 17 3.83 8.54 0.20
C VAL A 17 2.64 9.51 0.18
N THR A 18 2.40 10.19 1.29
CA THR A 18 1.30 11.14 1.40
C THR A 18 1.44 12.27 0.39
N THR A 19 2.64 12.83 0.28
CA THR A 19 2.89 13.94 -0.66
C THR A 19 2.67 13.50 -2.10
N ALA A 20 3.20 12.33 -2.48
CA ALA A 20 3.06 11.84 -3.85
C ALA A 20 1.60 11.58 -4.23
N LEU A 21 0.84 10.98 -3.34
CA LEU A 21 -0.56 10.66 -3.62
C LEU A 21 -1.44 11.90 -3.59
N ALA A 22 -1.19 12.83 -2.67
CA ALA A 22 -1.92 14.10 -2.64
C ALA A 22 -1.67 14.90 -3.91
N ALA A 23 -0.42 14.93 -4.39
CA ALA A 23 -0.07 15.60 -5.64
C ALA A 23 -0.78 14.97 -6.85
N ALA A 24 -1.09 13.69 -6.78
CA ALA A 24 -1.83 12.99 -7.83
C ALA A 24 -3.35 13.13 -7.70
N GLY A 25 -3.83 13.87 -6.71
CA GLY A 25 -5.25 14.15 -6.55
C GLY A 25 -6.02 13.19 -5.63
N HIS A 26 -5.31 12.35 -4.89
CA HIS A 26 -5.97 11.40 -3.98
C HIS A 26 -6.04 11.95 -2.56
N GLU A 27 -7.05 11.50 -1.82
CA GLU A 27 -7.11 11.72 -0.38
C GLU A 27 -6.32 10.60 0.29
N VAL A 28 -5.45 10.97 1.24
CA VAL A 28 -4.59 10.00 1.91
C VAL A 28 -4.81 10.08 3.42
N GLU A 29 -5.09 8.93 4.02
CA GLU A 29 -5.14 8.79 5.46
C GLU A 29 -3.95 7.93 5.88
N GLN A 30 -3.07 8.49 6.69
CA GLN A 30 -1.87 7.80 7.13
C GLN A 30 -2.12 7.13 8.48
N GLU A 31 -1.76 5.84 8.57
CA GLU A 31 -1.91 5.05 9.79
C GLU A 31 -0.59 4.37 10.11
N ALA A 32 -0.28 4.22 11.39
CA ALA A 32 0.92 3.49 11.81
C ALA A 32 0.71 1.98 11.80
N ALA A 33 -0.52 1.53 11.88
CA ALA A 33 -0.88 0.11 11.88
C ALA A 33 -2.22 -0.07 11.17
N LEU A 34 -2.52 -1.31 10.79
CA LEU A 34 -3.78 -1.62 10.11
C LEU A 34 -4.96 -1.27 11.03
N PRO A 35 -5.85 -0.35 10.62
CA PRO A 35 -7.02 -0.02 11.44
C PRO A 35 -8.06 -1.15 11.41
N ASP A 36 -8.96 -1.14 12.40
CA ASP A 36 -10.01 -2.15 12.47
C ASP A 36 -10.99 -2.02 11.31
N GLU A 37 -11.24 -0.80 10.83
CA GLU A 37 -12.15 -0.53 9.73
C GLU A 37 -11.52 0.46 8.77
N LEU A 38 -11.82 0.30 7.48
CA LEU A 38 -11.25 1.15 6.43
C LEU A 38 -12.13 2.32 6.00
N ASP A 39 -13.37 2.39 6.46
CA ASP A 39 -14.28 3.54 6.29
C ASP A 39 -14.31 4.13 4.87
N GLY A 40 -14.59 3.29 3.88
CA GLY A 40 -14.75 3.76 2.52
C GLY A 40 -13.46 3.99 1.75
N ALA A 41 -12.35 3.40 2.21
CA ALA A 41 -11.10 3.45 1.46
C ALA A 41 -11.26 2.69 0.14
N ASP A 42 -10.65 3.23 -0.90
CA ASP A 42 -10.65 2.61 -2.23
C ASP A 42 -9.42 1.73 -2.45
N LEU A 43 -8.37 1.98 -1.68
CA LEU A 43 -7.09 1.29 -1.84
C LEU A 43 -6.27 1.40 -0.55
N VAL A 44 -5.45 0.40 -0.31
CA VAL A 44 -4.51 0.42 0.82
C VAL A 44 -3.08 0.27 0.28
N VAL A 45 -2.17 1.09 0.80
CA VAL A 45 -0.73 0.96 0.55
C VAL A 45 -0.08 0.63 1.90
N ALA A 46 0.63 -0.48 1.99
CA ALA A 46 1.12 -0.94 3.29
C ALA A 46 2.53 -1.51 3.24
N ASP A 47 3.25 -1.30 4.33
CA ASP A 47 4.57 -1.86 4.56
C ASP A 47 4.40 -3.32 4.99
N LEU A 48 4.87 -4.25 4.16
CA LEU A 48 4.76 -5.68 4.45
C LEU A 48 5.70 -6.15 5.56
N ASP A 49 6.63 -5.30 5.99
CA ASP A 49 7.42 -5.60 7.18
C ASP A 49 6.64 -5.33 8.47
N ALA A 50 5.56 -4.58 8.38
CA ALA A 50 4.71 -4.22 9.53
C ALA A 50 3.32 -4.87 9.48
N VAL A 51 2.82 -5.21 8.29
CA VAL A 51 1.48 -5.77 8.12
C VAL A 51 1.58 -7.06 7.34
N GLU A 52 0.93 -8.11 7.86
CA GLU A 52 0.94 -9.42 7.19
C GLU A 52 0.22 -9.33 5.85
N PRO A 53 0.79 -9.93 4.78
CA PRO A 53 0.13 -9.91 3.47
C PRO A 53 -1.29 -10.49 3.50
N GLU A 54 -1.50 -11.54 4.28
CA GLU A 54 -2.81 -12.16 4.39
C GLU A 54 -3.87 -11.23 4.97
N ALA A 55 -3.47 -10.36 5.91
CA ALA A 55 -4.37 -9.37 6.48
C ALA A 55 -4.81 -8.36 5.43
N LEU A 56 -3.90 -7.95 4.56
CA LEU A 56 -4.23 -7.03 3.47
C LEU A 56 -5.13 -7.68 2.43
N GLY A 57 -4.88 -8.93 2.10
CA GLY A 57 -5.67 -9.65 1.10
C GLY A 57 -7.11 -9.87 1.52
N SER A 58 -7.42 -9.80 2.80
CA SER A 58 -8.77 -10.02 3.31
C SER A 58 -9.61 -8.76 3.45
N LEU A 59 -9.07 -7.59 3.08
CA LEU A 59 -9.75 -6.31 3.31
C LEU A 59 -10.89 -6.00 2.33
N GLY A 60 -10.95 -6.69 1.21
CA GLY A 60 -11.99 -6.44 0.22
C GLY A 60 -11.74 -5.24 -0.68
N VAL A 61 -10.57 -4.60 -0.58
CA VAL A 61 -10.15 -3.52 -1.46
C VAL A 61 -8.76 -3.85 -2.01
N PRO A 62 -8.38 -3.29 -3.16
CA PRO A 62 -7.03 -3.50 -3.70
C PRO A 62 -5.97 -3.03 -2.70
N ALA A 63 -4.87 -3.76 -2.62
CA ALA A 63 -3.77 -3.41 -1.74
C ALA A 63 -2.46 -3.44 -2.51
N ILE A 64 -1.60 -2.47 -2.22
CA ILE A 64 -0.24 -2.41 -2.71
C ILE A 64 0.67 -2.62 -1.50
N GLY A 65 1.41 -3.72 -1.49
CA GLY A 65 2.38 -3.99 -0.44
C GLY A 65 3.78 -3.65 -0.91
N PHE A 66 4.61 -3.13 -0.01
CA PHE A 66 6.02 -2.93 -0.33
C PHE A 66 6.89 -3.53 0.78
N TYR A 67 8.12 -3.87 0.43
CA TYR A 67 9.06 -4.49 1.35
C TYR A 67 10.45 -3.92 1.14
N GLN A 68 11.24 -3.91 2.21
CA GLN A 68 12.57 -3.32 2.19
C GLN A 68 13.64 -4.30 1.73
N HIS A 69 13.48 -5.56 2.10
CA HIS A 69 14.44 -6.60 1.77
C HIS A 69 13.89 -7.54 0.71
N THR A 70 14.77 -8.05 -0.14
CA THR A 70 14.38 -9.05 -1.12
C THR A 70 14.09 -10.35 -0.37
N ASP A 71 12.85 -10.60 -0.08
CA ASP A 71 12.39 -11.78 0.63
C ASP A 71 11.38 -12.49 -0.26
N ALA A 72 11.81 -13.59 -0.87
CA ALA A 72 10.97 -14.36 -1.78
C ALA A 72 9.71 -14.88 -1.09
N ASP A 73 9.81 -15.19 0.20
CA ASP A 73 8.66 -15.68 0.96
C ASP A 73 7.59 -14.59 1.10
N THR A 74 7.99 -13.37 1.45
CA THR A 74 7.05 -12.24 1.55
C THR A 74 6.37 -11.98 0.21
N LYS A 75 7.12 -12.00 -0.88
CA LYS A 75 6.56 -11.80 -2.21
C LYS A 75 5.56 -12.89 -2.58
N GLN A 76 5.90 -14.15 -2.30
CA GLN A 76 5.02 -15.27 -2.57
C GLN A 76 3.73 -15.19 -1.74
N ARG A 77 3.85 -14.84 -0.47
CA ARG A 77 2.68 -14.70 0.42
C ARG A 77 1.76 -13.59 -0.06
N ALA A 78 2.33 -12.46 -0.50
CA ALA A 78 1.56 -11.34 -1.02
C ALA A 78 0.82 -11.73 -2.31
N ASP A 79 1.51 -12.41 -3.22
CA ASP A 79 0.88 -12.87 -4.45
C ASP A 79 -0.23 -13.87 -4.17
N ALA A 80 -0.01 -14.79 -3.24
CA ALA A 80 -1.01 -15.78 -2.84
C ALA A 80 -2.22 -15.12 -2.15
N ALA A 81 -1.99 -14.03 -1.43
CA ALA A 81 -3.06 -13.29 -0.76
C ALA A 81 -3.89 -12.43 -1.70
N GLY A 82 -3.44 -12.28 -2.96
CA GLY A 82 -4.20 -11.54 -3.95
C GLY A 82 -4.00 -10.03 -3.92
N LEU A 83 -2.85 -9.55 -3.40
CA LEU A 83 -2.54 -8.13 -3.46
C LEU A 83 -2.42 -7.68 -4.91
N ALA A 84 -2.84 -6.44 -5.18
CA ALA A 84 -2.71 -5.89 -6.53
C ALA A 84 -1.25 -5.80 -6.96
N PHE A 85 -0.39 -5.35 -6.05
CA PHE A 85 1.06 -5.31 -6.28
C PHE A 85 1.80 -5.62 -4.99
N ALA A 86 2.97 -6.27 -5.13
CA ALA A 86 3.92 -6.45 -4.04
C ALA A 86 5.29 -6.12 -4.62
N VAL A 87 5.86 -5.00 -4.21
CA VAL A 87 7.06 -4.44 -4.86
C VAL A 87 8.10 -4.02 -3.84
N PRO A 88 9.38 -3.93 -4.23
CA PRO A 88 10.39 -3.37 -3.36
C PRO A 88 10.09 -1.90 -3.04
N ARG A 89 10.50 -1.47 -1.84
CA ARG A 89 10.30 -0.11 -1.36
C ARG A 89 10.78 0.94 -2.37
N SER A 90 11.95 0.73 -2.97
CA SER A 90 12.51 1.67 -3.94
C SER A 90 11.62 1.84 -5.17
N ARG A 91 11.04 0.75 -5.65
CA ARG A 91 10.12 0.82 -6.79
C ARG A 91 8.82 1.51 -6.39
N MET A 92 8.31 1.22 -5.20
CA MET A 92 7.10 1.85 -4.69
C MET A 92 7.26 3.37 -4.64
N VAL A 93 8.35 3.85 -4.06
CA VAL A 93 8.60 5.30 -3.96
C VAL A 93 8.67 5.95 -5.33
N ARG A 94 9.30 5.29 -6.29
CA ARG A 94 9.50 5.84 -7.64
C ARG A 94 8.23 5.82 -8.50
N GLU A 95 7.40 4.80 -8.33
CA GLU A 95 6.29 4.53 -9.25
C GLU A 95 4.92 4.57 -8.58
N LEU A 96 4.82 5.08 -7.36
CA LEU A 96 3.59 4.98 -6.58
C LEU A 96 2.34 5.51 -7.29
N PRO A 97 2.33 6.71 -7.89
CA PRO A 97 1.11 7.19 -8.54
C PRO A 97 0.66 6.26 -9.67
N GLU A 98 1.59 5.72 -10.44
CA GLU A 98 1.25 4.79 -11.52
C GLU A 98 0.71 3.46 -10.98
N LEU A 99 1.33 2.94 -9.90
CA LEU A 99 0.87 1.71 -9.28
C LEU A 99 -0.55 1.86 -8.73
N VAL A 100 -0.85 3.02 -8.12
CA VAL A 100 -2.18 3.30 -7.61
C VAL A 100 -3.21 3.35 -8.74
N GLU A 101 -2.90 4.06 -9.83
CA GLU A 101 -3.81 4.11 -10.97
C GLU A 101 -4.08 2.73 -11.54
N ARG A 102 -3.06 1.91 -11.68
CA ARG A 102 -3.22 0.56 -12.20
C ARG A 102 -4.02 -0.34 -11.26
N ALA A 103 -3.82 -0.20 -9.97
CA ALA A 103 -4.58 -0.98 -8.99
C ALA A 103 -6.05 -0.60 -8.97
N LEU A 104 -6.36 0.68 -9.19
CA LEU A 104 -7.73 1.19 -9.17
C LEU A 104 -8.44 1.09 -10.51
N GLY A 105 -7.70 1.21 -11.60
CA GLY A 105 -8.26 1.38 -12.93
C GLY A 105 -8.67 0.10 -13.63
N ASP A 106 -8.20 -1.00 -13.14
CA ASP A 106 -8.46 -2.28 -13.80
C ASP A 106 -9.12 -3.26 -12.84
#